data_133a35b28b87f93fef711862464862c8
#
_entry.id   133a35b28b87f93fef711862464862c8
#
_cell.length_a   1.000
_cell.length_b   1.000
_cell.length_c   1.000
_cell.angle_alpha   90.00
_cell.angle_beta   90.00
_cell.angle_gamma   90.00
#
_symmetry.space_group_name_H-M   'P 1'
#
loop_
_entity.id
_entity.type
_entity.pdbx_description
1 polymer ?
#
loop_
_entity_poly.entity_id
_entity_poly.type
_entity_poly.pdbx_seq_one_letter_code
_entity_poly.pdbx_strand_id
1 'polypeptide(L)'
;MKSPRAVRAPAGATVTDPALVRRAVKAAALGNAMEWFDFGVYSYIAVTLGKVFFPSGNPTAQLLSTFGAFAAAFLVRPLGGMVFGPLGDRVGRQKVLAVTMIMMAAGTFAIGLIPSYATIGVGAPLLLLAARLVQGFSTGGEYAGASTFIAEYAPDKRRGFFGSWLEFGTLAGYIGGAGLVTLMTALLSTDDLLSWGWRIPFLIAGPMGIIGLYLRMRLEETPAFAAEVEKAEANRPKVPLREMVAGQWKALLLCMALVLVFNVTDYMLLSYMPSYLTSELKYDETHGLLVVLGVMALMMIVQPFAGALTDRVGRRPVIAAGCAGFLFLSIPAVLLIRQGSLVAVALGMGALGLLLVCFTAAMPAALPALFPTRVRYGSLSIGFNVSVSLFGGTTPLVVTALIGATGNMMMPAYYMMAAAVVGGFAVWRMSESAGRPLPGSAPAVESH
;
A
#
# COMPACT_ATOMS: atom_id res chain seq x y z
N MET A 1 33.98 -2.67 -38.40
CA MET A 1 33.25 -2.64 -37.12
C MET A 1 33.33 -1.23 -36.58
N LYS A 2 32.23 -0.47 -36.62
CA LYS A 2 32.16 0.88 -36.05
C LYS A 2 31.93 0.71 -34.56
N SER A 3 32.83 1.24 -33.73
CA SER A 3 32.72 1.36 -32.29
C SER A 3 31.39 2.06 -31.94
N PRO A 4 30.58 1.56 -30.98
CA PRO A 4 29.38 2.28 -30.56
C PRO A 4 29.78 3.64 -29.96
N ARG A 5 29.19 4.71 -30.48
CA ARG A 5 29.39 6.06 -29.95
C ARG A 5 28.87 6.06 -28.49
N ALA A 6 29.79 6.14 -27.54
CA ALA A 6 29.47 6.43 -26.15
C ALA A 6 28.71 7.78 -26.13
N VAL A 7 27.44 7.75 -25.80
CA VAL A 7 26.66 8.96 -25.56
C VAL A 7 27.24 9.57 -24.27
N ARG A 8 27.98 10.67 -24.41
CA ARG A 8 28.50 11.42 -23.25
C ARG A 8 27.31 11.86 -22.40
N ALA A 9 27.30 11.44 -21.15
CA ALA A 9 26.34 11.93 -20.17
C ALA A 9 26.40 13.47 -20.13
N PRO A 10 25.27 14.17 -20.00
CA PRO A 10 25.26 15.62 -19.81
C PRO A 10 26.16 16.00 -18.63
N ALA A 11 26.86 17.13 -18.74
CA ALA A 11 27.69 17.61 -17.64
C ALA A 11 26.83 17.78 -16.38
N GLY A 12 27.23 17.16 -15.26
CA GLY A 12 26.52 17.15 -13.99
C GLY A 12 25.42 16.09 -13.84
N ALA A 13 25.24 15.15 -14.80
CA ALA A 13 24.30 14.05 -14.67
C ALA A 13 24.84 12.97 -13.73
N THR A 14 23.98 12.40 -12.91
CA THR A 14 24.26 11.20 -12.11
C THR A 14 24.10 9.96 -12.99
N VAL A 15 25.14 9.16 -13.11
CA VAL A 15 25.11 7.88 -13.84
C VAL A 15 24.65 6.79 -12.89
N THR A 16 23.54 6.10 -13.21
CA THR A 16 22.98 5.03 -12.38
C THR A 16 23.43 3.67 -12.89
N ASP A 17 23.94 2.82 -11.97
CA ASP A 17 24.25 1.42 -12.27
C ASP A 17 22.95 0.58 -12.28
N PRO A 18 22.60 -0.07 -13.41
CA PRO A 18 21.39 -0.89 -13.50
C PRO A 18 21.36 -2.07 -12.53
N ALA A 19 22.50 -2.59 -12.11
CA ALA A 19 22.57 -3.69 -11.14
C ALA A 19 22.18 -3.19 -9.74
N LEU A 20 22.65 -2.01 -9.36
CA LEU A 20 22.31 -1.36 -8.10
C LEU A 20 20.82 -1.01 -8.04
N VAL A 21 20.28 -0.40 -9.11
CA VAL A 21 18.84 -0.08 -9.20
C VAL A 21 17.99 -1.34 -9.05
N ARG A 22 18.34 -2.44 -9.74
CA ARG A 22 17.61 -3.71 -9.62
C ARG A 22 17.67 -4.32 -8.23
N ARG A 23 18.80 -4.25 -7.54
CA ARG A 23 18.93 -4.72 -6.14
C ARG A 23 18.04 -3.90 -5.21
N ALA A 24 18.07 -2.59 -5.35
CA ALA A 24 17.27 -1.66 -4.58
C ALA A 24 15.75 -1.91 -4.74
N VAL A 25 15.31 -2.06 -6.00
CA VAL A 25 13.91 -2.33 -6.35
C VAL A 25 13.45 -3.68 -5.77
N LYS A 26 14.26 -4.75 -5.92
CA LYS A 26 13.94 -6.07 -5.36
C LYS A 26 13.79 -6.03 -3.83
N ALA A 27 14.69 -5.34 -3.14
CA ALA A 27 14.64 -5.20 -1.69
C ALA A 27 13.40 -4.42 -1.22
N ALA A 28 13.09 -3.32 -1.89
CA ALA A 28 11.91 -2.51 -1.59
C ALA A 28 10.61 -3.29 -1.86
N ALA A 29 10.52 -3.98 -3.01
CA ALA A 29 9.36 -4.80 -3.36
C ALA A 29 9.13 -5.95 -2.37
N LEU A 30 10.21 -6.63 -1.94
CA LEU A 30 10.10 -7.74 -0.98
C LEU A 30 9.66 -7.24 0.40
N GLY A 31 10.24 -6.14 0.90
CA GLY A 31 9.83 -5.55 2.17
C GLY A 31 8.36 -5.14 2.15
N ASN A 32 7.94 -4.52 1.06
CA ASN A 32 6.55 -4.10 0.84
C ASN A 32 5.60 -5.31 0.76
N ALA A 33 6.02 -6.41 0.10
CA ALA A 33 5.21 -7.63 0.03
C ALA A 33 4.93 -8.23 1.42
N MET A 34 5.89 -8.19 2.33
CA MET A 34 5.71 -8.70 3.69
C MET A 34 4.75 -7.82 4.51
N GLU A 35 4.86 -6.49 4.39
CA GLU A 35 3.94 -5.56 5.03
C GLU A 35 2.50 -5.81 4.56
N TRP A 36 2.29 -5.93 3.25
CA TRP A 36 0.96 -6.08 2.68
C TRP A 36 0.37 -7.48 2.82
N PHE A 37 1.19 -8.51 3.01
CA PHE A 37 0.71 -9.83 3.45
C PHE A 37 -0.01 -9.72 4.81
N ASP A 38 0.58 -9.05 5.79
CA ASP A 38 0.02 -8.91 7.14
C ASP A 38 -1.30 -8.14 7.15
N PHE A 39 -1.37 -7.02 6.42
CA PHE A 39 -2.61 -6.25 6.30
C PHE A 39 -3.67 -6.97 5.47
N GLY A 40 -3.26 -7.64 4.40
CA GLY A 40 -4.15 -8.40 3.54
C GLY A 40 -4.83 -9.55 4.28
N VAL A 41 -4.07 -10.36 4.99
CA VAL A 41 -4.62 -11.48 5.78
C VAL A 41 -5.75 -11.01 6.70
N TYR A 42 -5.54 -9.94 7.46
CA TYR A 42 -6.58 -9.41 8.35
C TYR A 42 -7.88 -9.08 7.61
N SER A 43 -7.76 -8.43 6.44
CA SER A 43 -8.92 -8.06 5.61
C SER A 43 -9.65 -9.27 5.06
N TYR A 44 -8.91 -10.29 4.61
CA TYR A 44 -9.49 -11.47 3.95
C TYR A 44 -10.24 -12.40 4.90
N ILE A 45 -9.85 -12.43 6.17
CA ILE A 45 -10.58 -13.19 7.20
C ILE A 45 -11.39 -12.29 8.15
N ALA A 46 -11.66 -11.03 7.76
CA ALA A 46 -12.35 -10.06 8.61
C ALA A 46 -13.71 -10.56 9.14
N VAL A 47 -14.47 -11.28 8.31
CA VAL A 47 -15.76 -11.86 8.71
C VAL A 47 -15.57 -12.91 9.81
N THR A 48 -14.56 -13.78 9.66
CA THR A 48 -14.20 -14.80 10.66
C THR A 48 -13.72 -14.15 11.96
N LEU A 49 -12.84 -13.13 11.87
CA LEU A 49 -12.38 -12.38 13.04
C LEU A 49 -13.54 -11.69 13.78
N GLY A 50 -14.51 -11.17 13.03
CA GLY A 50 -15.72 -10.58 13.59
C GLY A 50 -16.47 -11.57 14.51
N LYS A 51 -16.64 -12.82 14.07
CA LYS A 51 -17.29 -13.88 14.85
C LYS A 51 -16.46 -14.31 16.07
N VAL A 52 -15.13 -14.35 15.94
CA VAL A 52 -14.21 -14.82 17.01
C VAL A 52 -14.01 -13.77 18.10
N PHE A 53 -13.84 -12.49 17.73
CA PHE A 53 -13.46 -11.42 18.64
C PHE A 53 -14.61 -10.50 19.05
N PHE A 54 -15.64 -10.37 18.22
CA PHE A 54 -16.75 -9.43 18.42
C PHE A 54 -18.12 -10.14 18.31
N PRO A 55 -18.40 -11.16 19.13
CA PRO A 55 -19.66 -11.90 19.02
C PRO A 55 -20.84 -10.96 19.28
N SER A 56 -21.69 -10.81 18.28
CA SER A 56 -22.91 -10.00 18.32
C SER A 56 -23.98 -10.72 17.50
N GLY A 57 -25.24 -10.57 17.87
CA GLY A 57 -26.35 -11.05 17.05
C GLY A 57 -26.52 -10.26 15.73
N ASN A 58 -25.75 -9.16 15.54
CA ASN A 58 -25.81 -8.33 14.35
C ASN A 58 -24.48 -8.48 13.53
N PRO A 59 -24.52 -9.11 12.33
CA PRO A 59 -23.32 -9.26 11.48
C PRO A 59 -22.67 -7.93 11.06
N THR A 60 -23.47 -6.87 10.83
CA THR A 60 -22.96 -5.54 10.51
C THR A 60 -22.14 -4.98 11.67
N ALA A 61 -22.61 -5.13 12.92
CA ALA A 61 -21.87 -4.67 14.09
C ALA A 61 -20.55 -5.44 14.28
N GLN A 62 -20.53 -6.73 14.00
CA GLN A 62 -19.31 -7.56 14.00
C GLN A 62 -18.28 -7.04 12.99
N LEU A 63 -18.73 -6.82 11.77
CA LEU A 63 -17.87 -6.35 10.68
C LEU A 63 -17.36 -4.92 10.92
N LEU A 64 -18.21 -4.02 11.41
CA LEU A 64 -17.83 -2.66 11.82
C LEU A 64 -16.77 -2.67 12.92
N SER A 65 -16.90 -3.54 13.93
CA SER A 65 -15.91 -3.66 15.02
C SER A 65 -14.58 -4.19 14.48
N THR A 66 -14.61 -5.16 13.58
CA THR A 66 -13.41 -5.72 12.94
C THR A 66 -12.70 -4.68 12.08
N PHE A 67 -13.43 -3.94 11.25
CA PHE A 67 -12.84 -2.87 10.44
C PHE A 67 -12.51 -1.62 11.28
N GLY A 68 -13.15 -1.43 12.43
CA GLY A 68 -12.73 -0.43 13.41
C GLY A 68 -11.33 -0.70 13.95
N ALA A 69 -11.04 -1.95 14.33
CA ALA A 69 -9.70 -2.36 14.73
C ALA A 69 -8.67 -2.29 13.57
N PHE A 70 -9.10 -2.58 12.35
CA PHE A 70 -8.28 -2.39 11.14
C PHE A 70 -7.93 -0.91 10.95
N ALA A 71 -8.92 -0.04 10.96
CA ALA A 71 -8.75 1.41 10.80
C ALA A 71 -7.86 2.02 11.89
N ALA A 72 -8.00 1.56 13.14
CA ALA A 72 -7.18 2.03 14.27
C ALA A 72 -5.67 1.86 14.00
N ALA A 73 -5.26 0.74 13.39
CA ALA A 73 -3.87 0.54 12.99
C ALA A 73 -3.38 1.61 12.01
N PHE A 74 -4.22 2.02 11.07
CA PHE A 74 -3.86 3.07 10.11
C PHE A 74 -3.85 4.46 10.72
N LEU A 75 -4.78 4.76 11.63
CA LEU A 75 -4.84 6.06 12.30
C LEU A 75 -3.60 6.36 13.16
N VAL A 76 -2.89 5.34 13.61
CA VAL A 76 -1.66 5.48 14.40
C VAL A 76 -0.41 5.61 13.52
N ARG A 77 -0.44 5.25 12.22
CA ARG A 77 0.72 5.34 11.30
C ARG A 77 1.42 6.70 11.30
N PRO A 78 0.73 7.86 11.26
CA PRO A 78 1.39 9.15 11.30
C PRO A 78 2.25 9.36 12.56
N LEU A 79 1.78 8.86 13.71
CA LEU A 79 2.54 8.94 14.97
C LEU A 79 3.82 8.09 14.90
N GLY A 80 3.74 6.89 14.31
CA GLY A 80 4.91 6.06 14.04
C GLY A 80 5.93 6.78 13.16
N GLY A 81 5.48 7.42 12.08
CA GLY A 81 6.33 8.21 11.19
C GLY A 81 7.03 9.38 11.91
N MET A 82 6.33 10.07 12.81
CA MET A 82 6.88 11.17 13.62
C MET A 82 7.95 10.69 14.62
N VAL A 83 7.86 9.45 15.11
CA VAL A 83 8.83 8.88 16.04
C VAL A 83 10.00 8.23 15.30
N PHE A 84 9.71 7.35 14.34
CA PHE A 84 10.75 6.58 13.65
C PHE A 84 11.52 7.40 12.61
N GLY A 85 10.94 8.46 12.04
CA GLY A 85 11.65 9.37 11.15
C GLY A 85 12.88 10.00 11.82
N PRO A 86 12.72 10.82 12.88
CA PRO A 86 13.83 11.41 13.61
C PRO A 86 14.75 10.38 14.27
N LEU A 87 14.24 9.23 14.70
CA LEU A 87 15.04 8.16 15.26
C LEU A 87 15.97 7.55 14.21
N GLY A 88 15.48 7.36 12.96
CA GLY A 88 16.28 6.88 11.85
C GLY A 88 17.41 7.82 11.48
N ASP A 89 17.18 9.12 11.57
CA ASP A 89 18.21 10.13 11.36
C ASP A 89 19.30 10.15 12.46
N ARG A 90 18.98 9.65 13.68
CA ARG A 90 19.92 9.60 14.82
C ARG A 90 20.69 8.29 14.95
N VAL A 91 20.00 7.16 14.81
CA VAL A 91 20.55 5.80 15.11
C VAL A 91 20.90 5.03 13.84
N GLY A 92 20.55 5.55 12.67
CA GLY A 92 20.70 4.90 11.37
C GLY A 92 19.38 4.28 10.88
N ARG A 93 19.09 4.46 9.59
CA ARG A 93 17.82 4.02 8.96
C ARG A 93 17.67 2.50 9.00
N GLN A 94 18.75 1.75 8.76
CA GLN A 94 18.74 0.29 8.78
C GLN A 94 18.29 -0.28 10.12
N LYS A 95 18.81 0.28 11.23
CA LYS A 95 18.44 -0.17 12.60
C LYS A 95 16.96 0.11 12.90
N VAL A 96 16.47 1.28 12.53
CA VAL A 96 15.07 1.65 12.75
C VAL A 96 14.16 0.76 11.91
N LEU A 97 14.48 0.54 10.64
CA LEU A 97 13.72 -0.37 9.77
C LEU A 97 13.73 -1.83 10.29
N ALA A 98 14.82 -2.28 10.91
CA ALA A 98 14.86 -3.59 11.55
C ALA A 98 13.92 -3.65 12.78
N VAL A 99 13.93 -2.62 13.61
CA VAL A 99 13.04 -2.53 14.79
C VAL A 99 11.57 -2.47 14.36
N THR A 100 11.22 -1.65 13.38
CA THR A 100 9.83 -1.54 12.92
C THR A 100 9.33 -2.85 12.31
N MET A 101 10.17 -3.56 11.56
CA MET A 101 9.83 -4.88 11.03
C MET A 101 9.61 -5.92 12.13
N ILE A 102 10.47 -5.95 13.16
CA ILE A 102 10.29 -6.84 14.33
C ILE A 102 8.97 -6.51 15.03
N MET A 103 8.69 -5.24 15.26
CA MET A 103 7.45 -4.80 15.91
C MET A 103 6.22 -5.22 15.12
N MET A 104 6.25 -5.05 13.79
CA MET A 104 5.16 -5.47 12.91
C MET A 104 4.95 -6.99 12.96
N ALA A 105 6.01 -7.78 12.76
CA ALA A 105 5.94 -9.23 12.79
C ALA A 105 5.49 -9.76 14.16
N ALA A 106 5.98 -9.18 15.26
CA ALA A 106 5.58 -9.53 16.60
C ALA A 106 4.10 -9.19 16.87
N GLY A 107 3.63 -8.02 16.40
CA GLY A 107 2.22 -7.64 16.49
C GLY A 107 1.31 -8.59 15.72
N THR A 108 1.69 -8.96 14.49
CA THR A 108 0.94 -9.91 13.66
C THR A 108 0.93 -11.30 14.30
N PHE A 109 2.08 -11.80 14.72
CA PHE A 109 2.18 -13.11 15.39
C PHE A 109 1.36 -13.15 16.69
N ALA A 110 1.40 -12.08 17.48
CA ALA A 110 0.63 -11.96 18.71
C ALA A 110 -0.88 -12.10 18.48
N ILE A 111 -1.43 -11.60 17.35
CA ILE A 111 -2.85 -11.79 17.01
C ILE A 111 -3.19 -13.26 16.97
N GLY A 112 -2.35 -14.11 16.36
CA GLY A 112 -2.56 -15.56 16.29
C GLY A 112 -2.58 -16.27 17.66
N LEU A 113 -1.99 -15.65 18.68
CA LEU A 113 -1.93 -16.21 20.05
C LEU A 113 -3.09 -15.72 20.94
N ILE A 114 -3.85 -14.71 20.54
CA ILE A 114 -4.94 -14.17 21.38
C ILE A 114 -6.04 -15.22 21.55
N PRO A 115 -6.50 -15.50 22.79
CA PRO A 115 -7.68 -16.33 23.01
C PRO A 115 -8.94 -15.65 22.47
N SER A 116 -9.94 -16.47 22.10
CA SER A 116 -11.21 -15.95 21.57
C SER A 116 -12.02 -15.20 22.65
N TYR A 117 -13.03 -14.46 22.21
CA TYR A 117 -13.98 -13.80 23.13
C TYR A 117 -14.66 -14.82 24.06
N ALA A 118 -14.98 -16.01 23.59
CA ALA A 118 -15.57 -17.06 24.40
C ALA A 118 -14.69 -17.48 25.59
N THR A 119 -13.36 -17.28 25.49
CA THR A 119 -12.40 -17.67 26.53
C THR A 119 -12.12 -16.55 27.54
N ILE A 120 -11.86 -15.33 27.04
CA ILE A 120 -11.40 -14.19 27.88
C ILE A 120 -12.30 -12.95 27.81
N GLY A 121 -13.50 -13.08 27.18
CA GLY A 121 -14.46 -11.99 27.09
C GLY A 121 -13.91 -10.73 26.41
N VAL A 122 -14.18 -9.56 26.96
CA VAL A 122 -13.75 -8.25 26.43
C VAL A 122 -12.22 -8.11 26.33
N GLY A 123 -11.45 -8.92 27.03
CA GLY A 123 -9.99 -8.96 26.90
C GLY A 123 -9.53 -9.31 25.47
N ALA A 124 -10.28 -10.14 24.74
CA ALA A 124 -9.91 -10.55 23.39
C ALA A 124 -9.89 -9.37 22.39
N PRO A 125 -10.95 -8.57 22.22
CA PRO A 125 -10.91 -7.42 21.35
C PRO A 125 -9.94 -6.34 21.80
N LEU A 126 -9.69 -6.16 23.09
CA LEU A 126 -8.70 -5.20 23.59
C LEU A 126 -7.29 -5.61 23.23
N LEU A 127 -6.92 -6.89 23.37
CA LEU A 127 -5.63 -7.40 22.94
C LEU A 127 -5.46 -7.35 21.42
N LEU A 128 -6.51 -7.64 20.65
CA LEU A 128 -6.51 -7.48 19.21
C LEU A 128 -6.23 -6.03 18.83
N LEU A 129 -6.94 -5.07 19.43
CA LEU A 129 -6.72 -3.64 19.19
C LEU A 129 -5.29 -3.23 19.55
N ALA A 130 -4.77 -3.66 20.70
CA ALA A 130 -3.39 -3.36 21.10
C ALA A 130 -2.37 -3.89 20.09
N ALA A 131 -2.51 -5.13 19.62
CA ALA A 131 -1.64 -5.69 18.59
C ALA A 131 -1.74 -4.91 17.27
N ARG A 132 -2.94 -4.50 16.87
CA ARG A 132 -3.18 -3.67 15.67
C ARG A 132 -2.56 -2.28 15.78
N LEU A 133 -2.60 -1.66 16.95
CA LEU A 133 -1.94 -0.37 17.20
C LEU A 133 -0.42 -0.49 17.09
N VAL A 134 0.19 -1.56 17.63
CA VAL A 134 1.63 -1.84 17.49
C VAL A 134 2.01 -2.02 16.03
N GLN A 135 1.25 -2.80 15.26
CA GLN A 135 1.46 -2.97 13.81
C GLN A 135 1.40 -1.62 13.08
N GLY A 136 0.33 -0.85 13.28
CA GLY A 136 0.14 0.43 12.61
C GLY A 136 1.22 1.46 12.97
N PHE A 137 1.62 1.52 14.23
CA PHE A 137 2.70 2.40 14.68
C PHE A 137 4.04 2.05 14.00
N SER A 138 4.32 0.76 13.79
CA SER A 138 5.58 0.32 13.19
C SER A 138 5.72 0.71 11.71
N THR A 139 4.63 0.76 10.94
CA THR A 139 4.68 0.90 9.47
C THR A 139 4.73 2.36 8.97
N GLY A 140 4.75 3.35 9.86
CA GLY A 140 4.60 4.79 9.54
C GLY A 140 5.65 5.44 8.61
N GLY A 141 6.74 4.75 8.25
CA GLY A 141 7.81 5.34 7.40
C GLY A 141 8.17 4.51 6.15
N GLU A 142 7.63 3.29 6.01
CA GLU A 142 8.19 2.33 5.05
C GLU A 142 7.87 2.65 3.59
N TYR A 143 6.61 2.92 3.25
CA TYR A 143 6.21 3.18 1.85
C TYR A 143 6.86 4.43 1.27
N ALA A 144 6.83 5.55 2.00
CA ALA A 144 7.44 6.81 1.54
C ALA A 144 8.95 6.67 1.35
N GLY A 145 9.61 5.90 2.24
CA GLY A 145 11.03 5.57 2.14
C GLY A 145 11.35 4.76 0.90
N ALA A 146 10.63 3.67 0.68
CA ALA A 146 10.82 2.77 -0.47
C ALA A 146 10.55 3.48 -1.81
N SER A 147 9.44 4.25 -1.88
CA SER A 147 9.07 5.04 -3.06
C SER A 147 10.11 6.11 -3.38
N THR A 148 10.55 6.88 -2.38
CA THR A 148 11.60 7.91 -2.55
C THR A 148 12.91 7.28 -2.99
N PHE A 149 13.31 6.17 -2.37
CA PHE A 149 14.54 5.45 -2.70
C PHE A 149 14.53 5.01 -4.17
N ILE A 150 13.48 4.31 -4.61
CA ILE A 150 13.38 3.88 -6.02
C ILE A 150 13.39 5.09 -6.96
N ALA A 151 12.65 6.15 -6.61
CA ALA A 151 12.55 7.35 -7.46
C ALA A 151 13.88 8.09 -7.62
N GLU A 152 14.73 8.11 -6.59
CA GLU A 152 16.03 8.79 -6.61
C GLU A 152 17.12 8.00 -7.34
N TYR A 153 17.04 6.66 -7.32
CA TYR A 153 18.01 5.79 -8.00
C TYR A 153 17.61 5.46 -9.44
N ALA A 154 16.32 5.50 -9.76
CA ALA A 154 15.86 5.19 -11.11
C ALA A 154 16.24 6.29 -12.11
N PRO A 155 16.69 5.91 -13.33
CA PRO A 155 16.89 6.86 -14.42
C PRO A 155 15.61 7.64 -14.71
N ASP A 156 15.72 8.94 -15.04
CA ASP A 156 14.59 9.84 -15.24
C ASP A 156 13.55 9.29 -16.23
N LYS A 157 14.01 8.67 -17.31
CA LYS A 157 13.18 8.12 -18.39
C LYS A 157 12.53 6.76 -18.06
N ARG A 158 12.91 6.11 -16.95
CA ARG A 158 12.42 4.76 -16.57
C ARG A 158 11.91 4.71 -15.13
N ARG A 159 11.69 5.85 -14.52
CA ARG A 159 11.27 5.94 -13.12
C ARG A 159 9.90 5.31 -12.87
N GLY A 160 8.96 5.42 -13.81
CA GLY A 160 7.66 4.76 -13.74
C GLY A 160 7.78 3.25 -13.78
N PHE A 161 8.58 2.71 -14.72
CA PHE A 161 8.85 1.27 -14.78
C PHE A 161 9.44 0.73 -13.47
N PHE A 162 10.50 1.36 -12.95
CA PHE A 162 11.11 0.90 -11.70
C PHE A 162 10.20 1.14 -10.48
N GLY A 163 9.47 2.26 -10.42
CA GLY A 163 8.51 2.56 -9.37
C GLY A 163 7.37 1.55 -9.29
N SER A 164 6.88 1.05 -10.43
CA SER A 164 5.79 0.09 -10.49
C SER A 164 6.11 -1.26 -9.83
N TRP A 165 7.39 -1.61 -9.67
CA TRP A 165 7.81 -2.82 -8.96
C TRP A 165 7.56 -2.74 -7.44
N LEU A 166 7.43 -1.53 -6.87
CA LEU A 166 7.01 -1.39 -5.49
C LEU A 166 5.60 -1.96 -5.29
N GLU A 167 4.67 -1.57 -6.16
CA GLU A 167 3.29 -2.05 -6.12
C GLU A 167 3.14 -3.50 -6.60
N PHE A 168 4.04 -3.96 -7.46
CA PHE A 168 4.18 -5.40 -7.73
C PHE A 168 4.44 -6.17 -6.43
N GLY A 169 5.28 -5.64 -5.54
CA GLY A 169 5.50 -6.19 -4.20
C GLY A 169 4.22 -6.17 -3.36
N THR A 170 3.48 -5.06 -3.34
CA THR A 170 2.17 -4.94 -2.67
C THR A 170 1.23 -6.07 -3.11
N LEU A 171 1.04 -6.23 -4.42
CA LEU A 171 0.17 -7.27 -4.98
C LEU A 171 0.65 -8.68 -4.65
N ALA A 172 1.97 -8.92 -4.67
CA ALA A 172 2.54 -10.21 -4.27
C ALA A 172 2.23 -10.55 -2.79
N GLY A 173 2.29 -9.55 -1.90
CA GLY A 173 1.90 -9.69 -0.50
C GLY A 173 0.41 -10.02 -0.34
N TYR A 174 -0.44 -9.27 -0.99
CA TYR A 174 -1.89 -9.52 -1.00
C TYR A 174 -2.23 -10.89 -1.58
N ILE A 175 -1.63 -11.29 -2.71
CA ILE A 175 -1.83 -12.63 -3.32
C ILE A 175 -1.38 -13.73 -2.36
N GLY A 176 -0.25 -13.55 -1.67
CA GLY A 176 0.21 -14.50 -0.65
C GLY A 176 -0.80 -14.67 0.49
N GLY A 177 -1.31 -13.55 1.02
CA GLY A 177 -2.32 -13.54 2.07
C GLY A 177 -3.66 -14.13 1.60
N ALA A 178 -4.17 -13.65 0.47
CA ALA A 178 -5.42 -14.15 -0.11
C ALA A 178 -5.34 -15.62 -0.49
N GLY A 179 -4.22 -16.06 -1.09
CA GLY A 179 -4.00 -17.46 -1.47
C GLY A 179 -3.99 -18.39 -0.26
N LEU A 180 -3.34 -17.98 0.83
CA LEU A 180 -3.34 -18.73 2.07
C LEU A 180 -4.76 -18.83 2.67
N VAL A 181 -5.48 -17.70 2.74
CA VAL A 181 -6.85 -17.70 3.27
C VAL A 181 -7.78 -18.52 2.37
N THR A 182 -7.67 -18.40 1.04
CA THR A 182 -8.44 -19.22 0.08
C THR A 182 -8.18 -20.72 0.28
N LEU A 183 -6.91 -21.10 0.45
CA LEU A 183 -6.56 -22.49 0.71
C LEU A 183 -7.19 -23.00 2.01
N MET A 184 -7.19 -22.16 3.04
CA MET A 184 -7.79 -22.50 4.33
C MET A 184 -9.31 -22.64 4.23
N THR A 185 -9.99 -21.72 3.56
CA THR A 185 -11.46 -21.79 3.38
C THR A 185 -11.90 -22.98 2.51
N ALA A 186 -11.04 -23.42 1.60
CA ALA A 186 -11.29 -24.59 0.76
C ALA A 186 -11.04 -25.94 1.46
N LEU A 187 -10.10 -25.99 2.42
CA LEU A 187 -9.68 -27.24 3.08
C LEU A 187 -10.26 -27.43 4.47
N LEU A 188 -10.61 -26.37 5.18
CA LEU A 188 -11.10 -26.42 6.55
C LEU A 188 -12.63 -26.29 6.58
N SER A 189 -13.27 -27.00 7.53
CA SER A 189 -14.67 -26.73 7.84
C SER A 189 -14.84 -25.34 8.47
N THR A 190 -16.04 -24.78 8.43
CA THR A 190 -16.34 -23.52 9.10
C THR A 190 -16.03 -23.57 10.60
N ASP A 191 -16.28 -24.70 11.25
CA ASP A 191 -16.00 -24.89 12.68
C ASP A 191 -14.51 -24.92 12.96
N ASP A 192 -13.72 -25.61 12.12
CA ASP A 192 -12.25 -25.61 12.23
C ASP A 192 -11.69 -24.22 11.99
N LEU A 193 -12.20 -23.50 10.98
CA LEU A 193 -11.77 -22.15 10.67
C LEU A 193 -12.03 -21.19 11.85
N LEU A 194 -13.19 -21.28 12.49
CA LEU A 194 -13.57 -20.45 13.65
C LEU A 194 -12.84 -20.84 14.93
N SER A 195 -12.52 -22.12 15.12
CA SER A 195 -11.89 -22.61 16.37
C SER A 195 -10.38 -22.36 16.41
N TRP A 196 -9.65 -22.69 15.34
CA TRP A 196 -8.19 -22.60 15.30
C TRP A 196 -7.62 -22.11 13.97
N GLY A 197 -8.29 -22.40 12.85
CA GLY A 197 -7.76 -22.17 11.51
C GLY A 197 -7.40 -20.71 11.25
N TRP A 198 -8.21 -19.78 11.73
CA TRP A 198 -7.96 -18.34 11.58
C TRP A 198 -6.60 -17.85 12.15
N ARG A 199 -5.98 -18.65 13.04
CA ARG A 199 -4.68 -18.33 13.64
C ARG A 199 -3.50 -18.56 12.69
N ILE A 200 -3.62 -19.48 11.74
CA ILE A 200 -2.53 -19.94 10.87
C ILE A 200 -1.85 -18.77 10.15
N PRO A 201 -2.55 -17.86 9.46
CA PRO A 201 -1.91 -16.78 8.72
C PRO A 201 -1.09 -15.84 9.61
N PHE A 202 -1.60 -15.57 10.81
CA PHE A 202 -0.91 -14.72 11.79
C PHE A 202 0.32 -15.41 12.37
N LEU A 203 0.26 -16.70 12.62
CA LEU A 203 1.41 -17.46 13.12
C LEU A 203 2.51 -17.62 12.06
N ILE A 204 2.16 -17.71 10.76
CA ILE A 204 3.11 -17.73 9.65
C ILE A 204 3.86 -16.41 9.53
N ALA A 205 3.23 -15.28 9.84
CA ALA A 205 3.85 -13.96 9.78
C ALA A 205 5.08 -13.84 10.70
N GLY A 206 5.14 -14.56 11.81
CA GLY A 206 6.29 -14.59 12.72
C GLY A 206 7.58 -15.08 12.03
N PRO A 207 7.63 -16.34 11.53
CA PRO A 207 8.76 -16.84 10.75
C PRO A 207 9.07 -16.00 9.51
N MET A 208 8.06 -15.49 8.79
CA MET A 208 8.27 -14.58 7.66
C MET A 208 8.99 -13.31 8.09
N GLY A 209 8.59 -12.71 9.22
CA GLY A 209 9.24 -11.52 9.78
C GLY A 209 10.73 -11.78 10.11
N ILE A 210 11.07 -12.95 10.65
CA ILE A 210 12.46 -13.35 10.92
C ILE A 210 13.25 -13.47 9.62
N ILE A 211 12.68 -14.10 8.59
CA ILE A 211 13.32 -14.23 7.27
C ILE A 211 13.53 -12.84 6.65
N GLY A 212 12.52 -11.97 6.71
CA GLY A 212 12.61 -10.61 6.19
C GLY A 212 13.67 -9.78 6.90
N LEU A 213 13.74 -9.87 8.23
CA LEU A 213 14.78 -9.24 9.02
C LEU A 213 16.16 -9.73 8.62
N TYR A 214 16.35 -11.05 8.49
CA TYR A 214 17.61 -11.65 8.06
C TYR A 214 18.04 -11.16 6.67
N LEU A 215 17.13 -11.17 5.71
CA LEU A 215 17.41 -10.68 4.35
C LEU A 215 17.75 -9.18 4.36
N ARG A 216 17.05 -8.37 5.15
CA ARG A 216 17.28 -6.93 5.25
C ARG A 216 18.60 -6.59 5.94
N MET A 217 19.01 -7.35 6.94
CA MET A 217 20.31 -7.19 7.60
C MET A 217 21.50 -7.59 6.71
N ARG A 218 21.29 -8.46 5.71
CA ARG A 218 22.30 -8.86 4.73
C ARG A 218 22.37 -7.95 3.49
N LEU A 219 21.39 -7.09 3.30
CA LEU A 219 21.43 -6.05 2.27
C LEU A 219 22.33 -4.94 2.81
N GLU A 220 23.57 -4.90 2.34
CA GLU A 220 24.50 -3.79 2.62
C GLU A 220 23.84 -2.46 2.23
N GLU A 221 24.02 -1.43 3.07
CA GLU A 221 23.70 -0.07 2.71
C GLU A 221 24.38 0.27 1.39
N THR A 222 23.64 0.86 0.45
CA THR A 222 24.22 1.17 -0.86
C THR A 222 25.37 2.17 -0.70
N PRO A 223 26.51 2.00 -1.41
CA PRO A 223 27.65 2.91 -1.31
C PRO A 223 27.29 4.38 -1.51
N ALA A 224 26.27 4.66 -2.32
CA ALA A 224 25.75 6.02 -2.54
C ALA A 224 25.05 6.57 -1.29
N PHE A 225 24.30 5.73 -0.54
CA PHE A 225 23.67 6.11 0.71
C PHE A 225 24.71 6.28 1.83
N ALA A 226 25.70 5.38 1.92
CA ALA A 226 26.82 5.50 2.84
C ALA A 226 27.61 6.80 2.60
N ALA A 227 27.92 7.13 1.34
CA ALA A 227 28.59 8.38 0.97
C ALA A 227 27.74 9.63 1.26
N GLU A 228 26.43 9.54 1.21
CA GLU A 228 25.51 10.65 1.54
C GLU A 228 25.32 10.81 3.04
N VAL A 229 25.35 9.71 3.80
CA VAL A 229 25.38 9.71 5.27
C VAL A 229 26.70 10.32 5.78
N GLU A 230 27.83 9.92 5.20
CA GLU A 230 29.16 10.45 5.54
C GLU A 230 29.27 11.97 5.26
N LYS A 231 28.70 12.44 4.16
CA LYS A 231 28.57 13.88 3.87
C LYS A 231 27.52 14.58 4.75
N ALA A 232 26.49 13.88 5.21
CA ALA A 232 25.42 14.42 6.05
C ALA A 232 25.82 14.55 7.51
N GLU A 233 26.70 13.69 8.02
CA GLU A 233 27.26 13.83 9.36
C GLU A 233 28.10 15.10 9.51
N ALA A 234 28.70 15.60 8.43
CA ALA A 234 29.55 16.78 8.46
C ALA A 234 28.80 18.12 8.47
N ASN A 235 27.59 18.28 7.92
CA ASN A 235 26.99 19.63 7.83
C ASN A 235 25.54 19.73 7.31
N ARG A 236 24.58 18.89 7.72
CA ARG A 236 23.17 19.14 7.35
C ARG A 236 22.42 19.89 8.47
N PRO A 237 21.94 21.12 8.23
CA PRO A 237 20.98 21.73 9.13
C PRO A 237 19.71 20.87 9.13
N LYS A 238 19.25 20.47 10.32
CA LYS A 238 17.98 19.75 10.52
C LYS A 238 16.87 20.59 9.91
N VAL A 239 16.16 20.04 8.90
CA VAL A 239 15.00 20.72 8.35
C VAL A 239 13.89 20.67 9.40
N PRO A 240 13.43 21.79 9.93
CA PRO A 240 12.37 21.79 10.92
C PRO A 240 11.06 21.28 10.32
N LEU A 241 10.26 20.57 11.11
CA LEU A 241 8.94 20.05 10.71
C LEU A 241 8.05 21.17 10.11
N ARG A 242 8.18 22.40 10.64
CA ARG A 242 7.47 23.58 10.11
C ARG A 242 7.80 23.85 8.63
N GLU A 243 9.03 23.68 8.20
CA GLU A 243 9.44 23.90 6.80
C GLU A 243 8.88 22.78 5.90
N MET A 244 8.84 21.53 6.39
CA MET A 244 8.25 20.40 5.67
C MET A 244 6.74 20.57 5.48
N VAL A 245 6.03 21.10 6.47
CA VAL A 245 4.57 21.26 6.45
C VAL A 245 4.18 22.63 5.89
N ALA A 246 4.59 23.72 6.54
CA ALA A 246 4.16 25.07 6.14
C ALA A 246 4.83 25.54 4.84
N GLY A 247 6.09 25.15 4.59
CA GLY A 247 6.78 25.50 3.35
C GLY A 247 6.27 24.72 2.12
N GLN A 248 5.65 23.56 2.32
CA GLN A 248 5.22 22.66 1.24
C GLN A 248 3.71 22.39 1.24
N TRP A 249 2.89 23.19 1.91
CA TRP A 249 1.47 22.93 2.12
C TRP A 249 0.65 22.65 0.84
N LYS A 250 0.97 23.35 -0.29
CA LYS A 250 0.31 23.12 -1.58
C LYS A 250 0.65 21.76 -2.16
N ALA A 251 1.93 21.36 -2.10
CA ALA A 251 2.38 20.06 -2.55
C ALA A 251 1.87 18.94 -1.64
N LEU A 252 1.76 19.18 -0.33
CA LEU A 252 1.17 18.25 0.63
C LEU A 252 -0.32 18.02 0.36
N LEU A 253 -1.12 19.07 0.15
CA LEU A 253 -2.53 18.92 -0.20
C LEU A 253 -2.71 18.17 -1.53
N LEU A 254 -1.87 18.47 -2.51
CA LEU A 254 -1.88 17.75 -3.79
C LEU A 254 -1.51 16.27 -3.60
N CYS A 255 -0.47 16.00 -2.84
CA CYS A 255 -0.07 14.65 -2.47
C CYS A 255 -1.22 13.90 -1.77
N MET A 256 -1.82 14.50 -0.74
CA MET A 256 -2.92 13.91 0.00
C MET A 256 -4.14 13.60 -0.89
N ALA A 257 -4.49 14.49 -1.82
CA ALA A 257 -5.61 14.28 -2.74
C ALA A 257 -5.33 13.16 -3.77
N LEU A 258 -4.09 13.06 -4.27
CA LEU A 258 -3.68 11.93 -5.14
C LEU A 258 -3.64 10.61 -4.36
N VAL A 259 -3.11 10.61 -3.14
CA VAL A 259 -3.07 9.44 -2.26
C VAL A 259 -4.47 9.02 -1.84
N LEU A 260 -5.41 9.96 -1.65
CA LEU A 260 -6.81 9.67 -1.33
C LEU A 260 -7.45 8.80 -2.42
N VAL A 261 -7.45 9.25 -3.68
CA VAL A 261 -8.07 8.47 -4.77
C VAL A 261 -7.40 7.12 -4.96
N PHE A 262 -6.07 7.07 -4.87
CA PHE A 262 -5.31 5.84 -4.95
C PHE A 262 -5.73 4.87 -3.85
N ASN A 263 -5.66 5.28 -2.59
CA ASN A 263 -5.90 4.37 -1.47
C ASN A 263 -7.37 4.02 -1.28
N VAL A 264 -8.31 4.95 -1.50
CA VAL A 264 -9.74 4.61 -1.46
C VAL A 264 -10.07 3.51 -2.44
N THR A 265 -9.58 3.60 -3.68
CA THR A 265 -9.85 2.58 -4.71
C THR A 265 -9.10 1.27 -4.44
N ASP A 266 -7.88 1.34 -3.93
CA ASP A 266 -7.07 0.18 -3.56
C ASP A 266 -7.70 -0.61 -2.41
N TYR A 267 -7.98 0.05 -1.27
CA TYR A 267 -8.60 -0.62 -0.11
C TYR A 267 -10.04 -1.06 -0.38
N MET A 268 -10.76 -0.33 -1.23
CA MET A 268 -12.08 -0.78 -1.69
C MET A 268 -11.99 -2.12 -2.39
N LEU A 269 -11.11 -2.22 -3.39
CA LEU A 269 -11.02 -3.39 -4.24
C LEU A 269 -10.29 -4.56 -3.57
N LEU A 270 -9.13 -4.30 -2.95
CA LEU A 270 -8.26 -5.35 -2.47
C LEU A 270 -8.53 -5.77 -1.01
N SER A 271 -9.07 -4.86 -0.19
CA SER A 271 -9.33 -5.15 1.22
C SER A 271 -10.80 -5.34 1.56
N TYR A 272 -11.71 -4.54 0.98
CA TYR A 272 -13.13 -4.55 1.34
C TYR A 272 -13.97 -5.51 0.49
N MET A 273 -13.69 -5.63 -0.81
CA MET A 273 -14.53 -6.46 -1.72
C MET A 273 -14.70 -7.90 -1.29
N PRO A 274 -13.71 -8.62 -0.72
CA PRO A 274 -13.94 -9.97 -0.19
C PRO A 274 -15.09 -10.01 0.83
N SER A 275 -15.08 -9.07 1.78
CA SER A 275 -16.14 -8.98 2.80
C SER A 275 -17.48 -8.51 2.21
N TYR A 276 -17.45 -7.61 1.24
CA TYR A 276 -18.67 -7.17 0.53
C TYR A 276 -19.34 -8.32 -0.21
N LEU A 277 -18.57 -9.14 -0.94
CA LEU A 277 -19.08 -10.32 -1.64
C LEU A 277 -19.72 -11.31 -0.66
N THR A 278 -19.01 -11.63 0.42
CA THR A 278 -19.45 -12.64 1.39
C THR A 278 -20.59 -12.14 2.29
N SER A 279 -20.41 -10.97 2.91
CA SER A 279 -21.34 -10.49 3.94
C SER A 279 -22.59 -9.85 3.36
N GLU A 280 -22.44 -9.03 2.31
CA GLU A 280 -23.53 -8.25 1.74
C GLU A 280 -24.24 -9.01 0.60
N LEU A 281 -23.48 -9.59 -0.33
CA LEU A 281 -24.04 -10.28 -1.49
C LEU A 281 -24.27 -11.78 -1.25
N LYS A 282 -23.85 -12.31 -0.08
CA LYS A 282 -23.97 -13.74 0.28
C LYS A 282 -23.31 -14.67 -0.74
N TYR A 283 -22.27 -14.19 -1.39
CA TYR A 283 -21.47 -14.98 -2.31
C TYR A 283 -20.60 -15.98 -1.55
N ASP A 284 -20.27 -17.10 -2.17
CA ASP A 284 -19.39 -18.09 -1.56
C ASP A 284 -18.01 -17.49 -1.27
N GLU A 285 -17.50 -17.68 -0.07
CA GLU A 285 -16.26 -17.05 0.41
C GLU A 285 -15.06 -17.49 -0.41
N THR A 286 -14.96 -18.80 -0.71
CA THR A 286 -13.84 -19.34 -1.47
C THR A 286 -13.86 -18.84 -2.92
N HIS A 287 -15.03 -18.86 -3.57
CA HIS A 287 -15.17 -18.33 -4.92
C HIS A 287 -14.92 -16.82 -4.98
N GLY A 288 -15.37 -16.05 -3.99
CA GLY A 288 -15.08 -14.62 -3.88
C GLY A 288 -13.58 -14.34 -3.77
N LEU A 289 -12.87 -15.07 -2.92
CA LEU A 289 -11.41 -14.95 -2.77
C LEU A 289 -10.66 -15.37 -4.04
N LEU A 290 -11.11 -16.43 -4.74
CA LEU A 290 -10.52 -16.84 -6.02
C LEU A 290 -10.64 -15.76 -7.09
N VAL A 291 -11.79 -15.07 -7.17
CA VAL A 291 -11.95 -13.93 -8.10
C VAL A 291 -10.99 -12.80 -7.74
N VAL A 292 -10.88 -12.45 -6.45
CA VAL A 292 -9.94 -11.40 -6.00
C VAL A 292 -8.50 -11.79 -6.32
N LEU A 293 -8.10 -13.03 -6.09
CA LEU A 293 -6.79 -13.58 -6.47
C LEU A 293 -6.53 -13.44 -7.97
N GLY A 294 -7.50 -13.82 -8.80
CA GLY A 294 -7.39 -13.71 -10.25
C GLY A 294 -7.22 -12.26 -10.71
N VAL A 295 -7.97 -11.33 -10.12
CA VAL A 295 -7.85 -9.89 -10.40
C VAL A 295 -6.48 -9.36 -9.98
N MET A 296 -6.00 -9.69 -8.79
CA MET A 296 -4.66 -9.27 -8.33
C MET A 296 -3.55 -9.86 -9.20
N ALA A 297 -3.67 -11.12 -9.64
CA ALA A 297 -2.73 -11.73 -10.56
C ALA A 297 -2.72 -11.00 -11.92
N LEU A 298 -3.89 -10.65 -12.46
CA LEU A 298 -4.02 -9.84 -13.68
C LEU A 298 -3.35 -8.48 -13.50
N MET A 299 -3.65 -7.77 -12.41
CA MET A 299 -3.02 -6.49 -12.07
C MET A 299 -1.49 -6.63 -11.98
N MET A 300 -0.99 -7.65 -11.30
CA MET A 300 0.45 -7.90 -11.12
C MET A 300 1.15 -8.12 -12.46
N ILE A 301 0.53 -8.85 -13.41
CA ILE A 301 1.07 -9.05 -14.77
C ILE A 301 1.12 -7.72 -15.53
N VAL A 302 0.07 -6.91 -15.45
CA VAL A 302 -0.05 -5.64 -16.19
C VAL A 302 0.84 -4.54 -15.59
N GLN A 303 1.15 -4.62 -14.30
CA GLN A 303 1.81 -3.58 -13.51
C GLN A 303 3.11 -3.03 -14.13
N PRO A 304 4.12 -3.84 -14.51
CA PRO A 304 5.35 -3.32 -15.09
C PRO A 304 5.15 -2.65 -16.47
N PHE A 305 4.20 -3.17 -17.26
CA PHE A 305 3.88 -2.60 -18.57
C PHE A 305 3.19 -1.24 -18.42
N ALA A 306 2.27 -1.13 -17.47
CA ALA A 306 1.64 0.14 -17.13
C ALA A 306 2.67 1.15 -16.59
N GLY A 307 3.63 0.71 -15.76
CA GLY A 307 4.75 1.53 -15.31
C GLY A 307 5.58 2.09 -16.47
N ALA A 308 5.94 1.23 -17.43
CA ALA A 308 6.64 1.64 -18.64
C ALA A 308 5.79 2.59 -19.52
N LEU A 309 4.47 2.40 -19.56
CA LEU A 309 3.55 3.28 -20.26
C LEU A 309 3.55 4.68 -19.65
N THR A 310 3.58 4.80 -18.30
CA THR A 310 3.65 6.11 -17.62
C THR A 310 4.92 6.90 -17.96
N ASP A 311 6.01 6.21 -18.27
CA ASP A 311 7.26 6.87 -18.70
C ASP A 311 7.19 7.40 -20.14
N ARG A 312 6.33 6.80 -21.00
CA ARG A 312 6.16 7.18 -22.42
C ARG A 312 5.07 8.24 -22.62
N VAL A 313 3.89 8.00 -22.04
CA VAL A 313 2.69 8.83 -22.24
C VAL A 313 2.64 10.00 -21.23
N GLY A 314 3.27 9.81 -20.08
CA GLY A 314 3.19 10.72 -18.95
C GLY A 314 2.39 10.12 -17.78
N ARG A 315 2.70 10.55 -16.57
CA ARG A 315 2.03 10.10 -15.34
C ARG A 315 0.67 10.75 -15.19
N ARG A 316 0.60 12.05 -15.49
CA ARG A 316 -0.63 12.84 -15.41
C ARG A 316 -1.77 12.26 -16.28
N PRO A 317 -1.59 11.94 -17.59
CA PRO A 317 -2.63 11.34 -18.41
C PRO A 317 -3.10 9.98 -17.91
N VAL A 318 -2.19 9.13 -17.42
CA VAL A 318 -2.53 7.79 -16.90
C VAL A 318 -3.37 7.90 -15.63
N ILE A 319 -2.98 8.76 -14.69
CA ILE A 319 -3.76 8.99 -13.46
C ILE A 319 -5.14 9.60 -13.82
N ALA A 320 -5.17 10.55 -14.77
CA ALA A 320 -6.43 11.14 -15.23
C ALA A 320 -7.38 10.11 -15.86
N ALA A 321 -6.83 9.17 -16.66
CA ALA A 321 -7.60 8.06 -17.22
C ALA A 321 -8.17 7.15 -16.11
N GLY A 322 -7.38 6.86 -15.06
CA GLY A 322 -7.86 6.14 -13.89
C GLY A 322 -9.01 6.86 -13.19
N CYS A 323 -8.87 8.17 -12.92
CA CYS A 323 -9.94 8.99 -12.31
C CYS A 323 -11.20 9.00 -13.17
N ALA A 324 -11.09 9.24 -14.48
CA ALA A 324 -12.22 9.20 -15.38
C ALA A 324 -12.87 7.80 -15.43
N GLY A 325 -12.05 6.74 -15.48
CA GLY A 325 -12.53 5.37 -15.42
C GLY A 325 -13.34 5.08 -14.17
N PHE A 326 -12.82 5.39 -12.98
CA PHE A 326 -13.57 5.21 -11.74
C PHE A 326 -14.84 6.07 -11.66
N LEU A 327 -14.81 7.29 -12.20
CA LEU A 327 -15.98 8.16 -12.22
C LEU A 327 -17.12 7.56 -13.06
N PHE A 328 -16.83 6.99 -14.23
CA PHE A 328 -17.85 6.52 -15.17
C PHE A 328 -18.14 5.01 -15.06
N LEU A 329 -17.16 4.20 -14.67
CA LEU A 329 -17.29 2.74 -14.68
C LEU A 329 -17.56 2.12 -13.30
N SER A 330 -17.46 2.86 -12.20
CA SER A 330 -17.74 2.30 -10.87
C SER A 330 -19.18 1.78 -10.72
N ILE A 331 -20.17 2.52 -11.22
CA ILE A 331 -21.58 2.08 -11.19
C ILE A 331 -21.78 0.83 -12.06
N PRO A 332 -21.43 0.82 -13.35
CA PRO A 332 -21.56 -0.40 -14.17
C PRO A 332 -20.82 -1.61 -13.58
N ALA A 333 -19.60 -1.41 -13.06
CA ALA A 333 -18.82 -2.50 -12.48
C ALA A 333 -19.49 -3.08 -11.22
N VAL A 334 -19.96 -2.24 -10.30
CA VAL A 334 -20.66 -2.71 -9.09
C VAL A 334 -22.00 -3.36 -9.43
N LEU A 335 -22.73 -2.87 -10.45
CA LEU A 335 -23.93 -3.53 -10.94
C LEU A 335 -23.63 -4.92 -11.52
N LEU A 336 -22.52 -5.11 -12.23
CA LEU A 336 -22.07 -6.43 -12.68
C LEU A 336 -21.75 -7.34 -11.48
N ILE A 337 -20.99 -6.85 -10.50
CA ILE A 337 -20.63 -7.60 -9.29
C ILE A 337 -21.90 -8.08 -8.57
N ARG A 338 -22.92 -7.25 -8.47
CA ARG A 338 -24.18 -7.57 -7.81
C ARG A 338 -25.03 -8.62 -8.52
N GLN A 339 -24.75 -8.95 -9.77
CA GLN A 339 -25.44 -10.06 -10.46
C GLN A 339 -25.09 -11.44 -9.84
N GLY A 340 -23.99 -11.55 -9.11
CA GLY A 340 -23.61 -12.74 -8.36
C GLY A 340 -23.14 -13.93 -9.20
N SER A 341 -23.13 -13.83 -10.54
CA SER A 341 -22.52 -14.88 -11.36
C SER A 341 -21.00 -14.72 -11.37
N LEU A 342 -20.24 -15.83 -11.38
CA LEU A 342 -18.78 -15.83 -11.37
C LEU A 342 -18.19 -14.92 -12.45
N VAL A 343 -18.74 -15.00 -13.66
CA VAL A 343 -18.29 -14.21 -14.82
C VAL A 343 -18.54 -12.72 -14.59
N ALA A 344 -19.74 -12.35 -14.12
CA ALA A 344 -20.10 -10.95 -13.89
C ALA A 344 -19.26 -10.35 -12.76
N VAL A 345 -19.05 -11.08 -11.67
CA VAL A 345 -18.17 -10.67 -10.56
C VAL A 345 -16.75 -10.49 -11.06
N ALA A 346 -16.20 -11.45 -11.81
CA ALA A 346 -14.85 -11.38 -12.34
C ALA A 346 -14.67 -10.21 -13.34
N LEU A 347 -15.64 -9.95 -14.21
CA LEU A 347 -15.60 -8.82 -15.14
C LEU A 347 -15.69 -7.47 -14.42
N GLY A 348 -16.60 -7.32 -13.45
CA GLY A 348 -16.74 -6.10 -12.67
C GLY A 348 -15.50 -5.80 -11.84
N MET A 349 -15.00 -6.79 -11.12
CA MET A 349 -13.76 -6.70 -10.33
C MET A 349 -12.52 -6.47 -11.21
N GLY A 350 -12.43 -7.19 -12.34
CA GLY A 350 -11.33 -7.06 -13.31
C GLY A 350 -11.27 -5.67 -13.92
N ALA A 351 -12.42 -5.09 -14.29
CA ALA A 351 -12.49 -3.72 -14.80
C ALA A 351 -11.98 -2.71 -13.77
N LEU A 352 -12.44 -2.80 -12.50
CA LEU A 352 -11.95 -1.93 -11.41
C LEU A 352 -10.46 -2.16 -11.14
N GLY A 353 -9.97 -3.40 -11.19
CA GLY A 353 -8.57 -3.73 -11.02
C GLY A 353 -7.68 -3.11 -12.09
N LEU A 354 -8.07 -3.16 -13.36
CA LEU A 354 -7.32 -2.53 -14.45
C LEU A 354 -7.33 -0.99 -14.34
N LEU A 355 -8.39 -0.39 -13.84
CA LEU A 355 -8.42 1.04 -13.54
C LEU A 355 -7.50 1.39 -12.37
N LEU A 356 -7.45 0.54 -11.34
CA LEU A 356 -6.55 0.72 -10.19
C LEU A 356 -5.08 0.67 -10.63
N VAL A 357 -4.71 -0.14 -11.62
CA VAL A 357 -3.34 -0.18 -12.18
C VAL A 357 -2.89 1.19 -12.70
N CYS A 358 -3.80 2.05 -13.17
CA CYS A 358 -3.44 3.42 -13.55
C CYS A 358 -2.83 4.22 -12.39
N PHE A 359 -3.28 3.97 -11.15
CA PHE A 359 -2.75 4.62 -9.96
C PHE A 359 -1.51 3.91 -9.44
N THR A 360 -1.58 2.59 -9.24
CA THR A 360 -0.48 1.81 -8.70
C THR A 360 0.78 1.90 -9.56
N ALA A 361 0.64 2.01 -10.89
CA ALA A 361 1.77 2.16 -11.80
C ALA A 361 2.40 3.56 -11.80
N ALA A 362 1.61 4.61 -11.55
CA ALA A 362 2.05 5.98 -11.69
C ALA A 362 2.50 6.62 -10.36
N MET A 363 1.80 6.32 -9.25
CA MET A 363 1.99 7.00 -7.96
C MET A 363 3.39 6.85 -7.36
N PRO A 364 4.06 5.66 -7.38
CA PRO A 364 5.39 5.53 -6.79
C PRO A 364 6.45 6.44 -7.43
N ALA A 365 6.23 6.85 -8.68
CA ALA A 365 7.11 7.78 -9.38
C ALA A 365 6.60 9.23 -9.36
N ALA A 366 5.29 9.44 -9.27
CA ALA A 366 4.66 10.76 -9.29
C ALA A 366 4.74 11.48 -7.94
N LEU A 367 4.50 10.78 -6.83
CA LEU A 367 4.43 11.38 -5.50
C LEU A 367 5.79 11.95 -5.03
N PRO A 368 6.94 11.25 -5.16
CA PRO A 368 8.24 11.82 -4.81
C PRO A 368 8.59 13.05 -5.65
N ALA A 369 8.11 13.14 -6.90
CA ALA A 369 8.36 14.26 -7.80
C ALA A 369 7.61 15.55 -7.42
N LEU A 370 6.70 15.51 -6.44
CA LEU A 370 6.02 16.70 -5.90
C LEU A 370 6.92 17.54 -4.98
N PHE A 371 7.99 16.94 -4.42
CA PHE A 371 8.78 17.55 -3.36
C PHE A 371 10.26 17.71 -3.76
N PRO A 372 10.91 18.84 -3.42
CA PRO A 372 12.33 18.99 -3.60
C PRO A 372 13.12 18.05 -2.68
N THR A 373 14.31 17.62 -3.14
CA THR A 373 15.17 16.61 -2.49
C THR A 373 15.35 16.85 -0.97
N ARG A 374 15.55 18.09 -0.56
CA ARG A 374 15.82 18.48 0.83
C ARG A 374 14.68 18.08 1.81
N VAL A 375 13.43 18.10 1.34
CA VAL A 375 12.23 17.84 2.17
C VAL A 375 11.40 16.66 1.67
N ARG A 376 11.81 15.99 0.59
CA ARG A 376 11.05 14.98 -0.14
C ARG A 376 10.58 13.84 0.77
N TYR A 377 11.50 13.20 1.48
CA TYR A 377 11.17 12.07 2.32
C TYR A 377 10.20 12.45 3.44
N GLY A 378 10.51 13.51 4.20
CA GLY A 378 9.66 13.93 5.31
C GLY A 378 8.28 14.41 4.86
N SER A 379 8.21 15.27 3.84
CA SER A 379 6.93 15.79 3.34
C SER A 379 6.08 14.69 2.69
N LEU A 380 6.69 13.80 1.90
CA LEU A 380 5.98 12.65 1.32
C LEU A 380 5.45 11.72 2.41
N SER A 381 6.27 11.41 3.42
CA SER A 381 5.86 10.56 4.54
C SER A 381 4.65 11.14 5.29
N ILE A 382 4.67 12.44 5.57
CA ILE A 382 3.55 13.12 6.23
C ILE A 382 2.30 13.08 5.34
N GLY A 383 2.39 13.54 4.09
CA GLY A 383 1.26 13.60 3.18
C GLY A 383 0.65 12.22 2.90
N PHE A 384 1.49 11.21 2.67
CA PHE A 384 1.06 9.84 2.43
C PHE A 384 0.38 9.24 3.67
N ASN A 385 1.03 9.26 4.84
CA ASN A 385 0.49 8.61 6.03
C ASN A 385 -0.78 9.29 6.57
N VAL A 386 -0.87 10.61 6.50
CA VAL A 386 -2.11 11.31 6.89
C VAL A 386 -3.25 10.91 5.95
N SER A 387 -3.01 10.89 4.64
CA SER A 387 -4.06 10.55 3.68
C SER A 387 -4.46 9.07 3.74
N VAL A 388 -3.49 8.13 3.81
CA VAL A 388 -3.80 6.71 3.93
C VAL A 388 -4.52 6.38 5.24
N SER A 389 -4.17 7.08 6.32
CA SER A 389 -4.84 6.90 7.62
C SER A 389 -6.28 7.35 7.59
N LEU A 390 -6.55 8.52 7.01
CA LEU A 390 -7.89 9.11 7.00
C LEU A 390 -8.82 8.48 5.95
N PHE A 391 -8.29 8.07 4.81
CA PHE A 391 -9.11 7.69 3.66
C PHE A 391 -8.89 6.23 3.21
N GLY A 392 -7.65 5.70 3.30
CA GLY A 392 -7.35 4.32 2.91
C GLY A 392 -7.84 3.31 3.95
N GLY A 393 -7.17 3.25 5.09
CA GLY A 393 -7.46 2.27 6.14
C GLY A 393 -8.86 2.38 6.75
N THR A 394 -9.52 3.53 6.62
CA THR A 394 -10.91 3.73 7.05
C THR A 394 -11.94 3.32 5.99
N THR A 395 -11.55 3.11 4.73
CA THR A 395 -12.48 2.79 3.63
C THR A 395 -13.41 1.61 3.96
N PRO A 396 -12.92 0.43 4.43
CA PRO A 396 -13.81 -0.67 4.77
C PRO A 396 -14.82 -0.32 5.86
N LEU A 397 -14.36 0.39 6.90
CA LEU A 397 -15.22 0.84 8.01
C LEU A 397 -16.31 1.80 7.53
N VAL A 398 -15.92 2.82 6.78
CA VAL A 398 -16.84 3.86 6.30
C VAL A 398 -17.90 3.27 5.36
N VAL A 399 -17.48 2.42 4.42
CA VAL A 399 -18.42 1.83 3.45
C VAL A 399 -19.37 0.84 4.13
N THR A 400 -18.87 0.03 5.07
CA THR A 400 -19.72 -0.85 5.88
C THR A 400 -20.76 -0.05 6.67
N ALA A 401 -20.34 1.07 7.30
CA ALA A 401 -21.25 1.96 8.03
C ALA A 401 -22.29 2.60 7.11
N LEU A 402 -21.89 3.06 5.91
CA LEU A 402 -22.81 3.66 4.94
C LEU A 402 -23.84 2.64 4.44
N ILE A 403 -23.43 1.41 4.13
CA ILE A 403 -24.36 0.34 3.74
C ILE A 403 -25.31 0.03 4.91
N GLY A 404 -24.78 -0.15 6.12
CA GLY A 404 -25.60 -0.44 7.31
C GLY A 404 -26.63 0.65 7.63
N ALA A 405 -26.27 1.92 7.44
CA ALA A 405 -27.15 3.06 7.70
C ALA A 405 -28.21 3.31 6.59
N THR A 406 -27.87 3.01 5.35
CA THR A 406 -28.72 3.37 4.18
C THR A 406 -29.40 2.17 3.54
N GLY A 407 -28.93 0.94 3.79
CA GLY A 407 -29.34 -0.28 3.07
C GLY A 407 -28.91 -0.29 1.60
N ASN A 408 -28.12 0.68 1.16
CA ASN A 408 -27.79 0.84 -0.25
C ASN A 408 -26.47 0.12 -0.62
N MET A 409 -26.59 -1.00 -1.32
CA MET A 409 -25.46 -1.83 -1.79
C MET A 409 -24.62 -1.16 -2.89
N MET A 410 -25.00 0.03 -3.38
CA MET A 410 -24.21 0.80 -4.36
C MET A 410 -23.19 1.73 -3.70
N MET A 411 -23.11 1.80 -2.37
CA MET A 411 -22.18 2.67 -1.64
C MET A 411 -20.72 2.49 -2.06
N PRO A 412 -20.19 1.28 -2.34
CA PRO A 412 -18.84 1.13 -2.87
C PRO A 412 -18.60 1.94 -4.16
N ALA A 413 -19.56 1.92 -5.10
CA ALA A 413 -19.44 2.69 -6.34
C ALA A 413 -19.41 4.19 -6.07
N TYR A 414 -20.35 4.70 -5.26
CA TYR A 414 -20.43 6.14 -4.96
C TYR A 414 -19.21 6.64 -4.21
N TYR A 415 -18.65 5.84 -3.31
CA TYR A 415 -17.45 6.20 -2.55
C TYR A 415 -16.21 6.28 -3.46
N MET A 416 -16.03 5.33 -4.39
CA MET A 416 -14.96 5.37 -5.39
C MET A 416 -15.14 6.57 -6.35
N MET A 417 -16.37 6.88 -6.78
CA MET A 417 -16.64 8.04 -7.63
C MET A 417 -16.31 9.35 -6.93
N ALA A 418 -16.68 9.50 -5.64
CA ALA A 418 -16.35 10.69 -4.86
C ALA A 418 -14.82 10.88 -4.75
N ALA A 419 -14.08 9.80 -4.49
CA ALA A 419 -12.63 9.82 -4.49
C ALA A 419 -12.06 10.19 -5.87
N ALA A 420 -12.65 9.67 -6.96
CA ALA A 420 -12.23 9.96 -8.33
C ALA A 420 -12.42 11.44 -8.71
N VAL A 421 -13.46 12.11 -8.22
CA VAL A 421 -13.65 13.56 -8.40
C VAL A 421 -12.53 14.34 -7.72
N VAL A 422 -12.17 13.99 -6.47
CA VAL A 422 -11.06 14.63 -5.74
C VAL A 422 -9.74 14.40 -6.45
N GLY A 423 -9.48 13.15 -6.88
CA GLY A 423 -8.29 12.78 -7.65
C GLY A 423 -8.20 13.49 -8.98
N GLY A 424 -9.31 13.61 -9.72
CA GLY A 424 -9.39 14.34 -10.98
C GLY A 424 -9.01 15.81 -10.85
N PHE A 425 -9.50 16.47 -9.80
CA PHE A 425 -9.10 17.85 -9.48
C PHE A 425 -7.61 17.95 -9.14
N ALA A 426 -7.08 16.99 -8.36
CA ALA A 426 -5.66 16.95 -8.03
C ALA A 426 -4.80 16.76 -9.29
N VAL A 427 -5.16 15.85 -10.18
CA VAL A 427 -4.45 15.63 -11.46
C VAL A 427 -4.47 16.87 -12.35
N TRP A 428 -5.58 17.60 -12.37
CA TRP A 428 -5.65 18.85 -13.12
C TRP A 428 -4.63 19.88 -12.64
N ARG A 429 -4.35 19.93 -11.33
CA ARG A 429 -3.34 20.82 -10.71
C ARG A 429 -1.92 20.26 -10.77
N MET A 430 -1.76 18.97 -11.03
CA MET A 430 -0.47 18.30 -11.07
C MET A 430 0.34 18.67 -12.32
N SER A 431 1.64 18.94 -12.16
CA SER A 431 2.58 19.08 -13.27
C SER A 431 3.04 17.72 -13.76
N GLU A 432 3.27 17.57 -15.08
CA GLU A 432 3.87 16.34 -15.61
C GLU A 432 5.33 16.21 -15.18
N SER A 433 5.69 15.01 -14.70
CA SER A 433 7.02 14.70 -14.16
C SER A 433 7.77 13.59 -14.94
N ALA A 434 7.15 13.00 -15.96
CA ALA A 434 7.75 11.93 -16.75
C ALA A 434 8.99 12.44 -17.52
N GLY A 435 10.07 11.69 -17.46
CA GLY A 435 11.33 12.02 -18.14
C GLY A 435 12.05 13.27 -17.64
N ARG A 436 11.57 13.91 -16.57
CA ARG A 436 12.18 15.09 -15.95
C ARG A 436 12.99 14.72 -14.72
N PRO A 437 14.09 15.43 -14.43
CA PRO A 437 14.78 15.30 -13.16
C PRO A 437 13.85 15.57 -11.98
N LEU A 438 14.10 14.91 -10.86
CA LEU A 438 13.37 15.21 -9.63
C LEU A 438 13.72 16.63 -9.14
N PRO A 439 12.76 17.37 -8.58
CA PRO A 439 13.02 18.71 -8.06
C PRO A 439 14.20 18.74 -7.09
N GLY A 440 15.21 19.55 -7.36
CA GLY A 440 16.41 19.66 -6.53
C GLY A 440 17.45 18.53 -6.70
N SER A 441 17.27 17.63 -7.65
CA SER A 441 18.24 16.59 -8.01
C SER A 441 18.86 16.83 -9.38
N ALA A 442 20.08 16.37 -9.59
CA ALA A 442 20.70 16.31 -10.91
C ALA A 442 19.96 15.32 -11.83
N PRO A 443 20.02 15.49 -13.16
CA PRO A 443 19.48 14.51 -14.10
C PRO A 443 20.09 13.12 -13.88
N ALA A 444 19.26 12.08 -13.85
CA ALA A 444 19.68 10.69 -13.68
C ALA A 444 19.61 9.94 -15.02
N VAL A 445 20.74 9.40 -15.48
CA VAL A 445 20.88 8.66 -16.75
C VAL A 445 21.42 7.26 -16.50
N GLU A 446 21.01 6.30 -17.32
CA GLU A 446 21.46 4.89 -17.23
C GLU A 446 22.90 4.79 -17.78
N SER A 447 23.78 4.05 -17.11
CA SER A 447 25.08 3.67 -17.66
C SER A 447 24.87 2.66 -18.80
N HIS A 448 25.51 2.90 -19.92
CA HIS A 448 25.48 1.99 -21.09
C HIS A 448 26.50 0.86 -20.93
#